data_9c383f3d2fcd72b901aacf8c23a6e63d
#
_entry.id   9c383f3d2fcd72b901aacf8c23a6e63d
#
_cell.length_a   1.000
_cell.length_b   1.000
_cell.length_c   1.000
_cell.angle_alpha   90.00
_cell.angle_beta   90.00
_cell.angle_gamma   90.00
#
_symmetry.space_group_name_H-M   'P 1'
#
loop_
_entity.id
_entity.type
_entity.pdbx_description
1 polymer ?
#
loop_
_entity_poly.entity_id
_entity_poly.type
_entity_poly.pdbx_seq_one_letter_code
_entity_poly.pdbx_strand_id
1 'polypeptide(L)'
;MLSRVATFAVLTLGVIGLAPASASAQCPEGAECGKLTVPLDHKGTAPGTVDLSYGTLKATGAKTGTFVILTGGPGQAALPILNDFAEIIEPLRSSYDIVAIDQRGTGGSGAVDCDVEDGDDVAACAAKLGDRRTFWTTSQTAHDLERLRVAIGADKLTLFGVSYGTQVAQEYLRRYPGSTAAAILDSPTPVDGLDGVDELRTLGAPRVLREVCFPGVCHETVQVPADALEAAVKRLGDGSLRGPLVSPSGRVSTARITQASLYNLITASDTAPLLRAGLPAAIASLAAGDAAPLIHLVSVTSSGERGGGPESSISRLLATSCVEARLPWAPDSPIASRADALKAFVAARTAAFEPFDPEVVIGSSLAELCAQRPPTPKPEGVPFGGPDVPVLIIAGRQDLRTPLESARRTLGQYPNGKLLAVRSAGHSVVTTDFTGCARTGLIAFLRGQEVKRCSQISARDRAALPAGPFIPASIASLRPTGTSGLAGRTFSAVRVTLTGIAFDTTAVDTDKSFRLPGLRAGYITGKGSSITLHGVEWVRGVKVSGTLRGSSGTLTVSGSQAAAGTVRFTRTSATGTLGGTTFSAR
;
A
#
# COMPACT_ATOMS: atom_id res chain seq x y z
N MET A 1 6.38 27.28 -24.48
CA MET A 1 6.85 28.08 -23.33
C MET A 1 7.04 27.11 -22.19
N LEU A 2 8.27 26.87 -21.82
CA LEU A 2 8.71 25.88 -20.83
C LEU A 2 8.27 26.31 -19.42
N SER A 3 7.39 25.55 -18.80
CA SER A 3 7.02 25.71 -17.40
C SER A 3 7.87 24.77 -16.55
N ARG A 4 8.54 25.36 -15.57
CA ARG A 4 9.49 24.71 -14.66
C ARG A 4 8.76 23.74 -13.74
N VAL A 5 9.12 22.47 -13.85
CA VAL A 5 8.80 21.42 -12.85
C VAL A 5 9.50 21.78 -11.53
N ALA A 6 8.73 21.89 -10.47
CA ALA A 6 9.27 22.15 -9.13
C ALA A 6 9.83 20.83 -8.56
N THR A 7 11.14 20.73 -8.61
CA THR A 7 11.91 19.63 -8.02
C THR A 7 11.69 19.57 -6.51
N PHE A 8 11.21 18.46 -6.01
CA PHE A 8 11.23 18.14 -4.58
C PHE A 8 12.68 17.88 -4.17
N ALA A 9 13.32 18.81 -3.51
CA ALA A 9 14.62 18.59 -2.89
C ALA A 9 14.43 17.66 -1.68
N VAL A 10 14.70 16.38 -1.88
CA VAL A 10 15.00 15.44 -0.80
C VAL A 10 16.42 15.74 -0.34
N LEU A 11 16.57 16.16 0.89
CA LEU A 11 17.89 16.36 1.52
C LEU A 11 18.58 14.99 1.61
N THR A 12 19.50 14.73 0.69
CA THR A 12 20.46 13.65 0.79
C THR A 12 21.51 14.00 1.85
N LEU A 13 21.41 13.39 3.02
CA LEU A 13 22.54 13.27 3.94
C LEU A 13 23.49 12.21 3.37
N GLY A 14 24.74 12.63 3.13
CA GLY A 14 25.78 11.81 2.54
C GLY A 14 25.92 10.44 3.22
N VAL A 15 25.74 9.40 2.44
CA VAL A 15 26.14 8.04 2.78
C VAL A 15 27.45 7.76 2.05
N ILE A 16 28.47 7.47 2.86
CA ILE A 16 29.78 6.97 2.42
C ILE A 16 29.52 5.75 1.53
N GLY A 17 30.04 5.81 0.31
CA GLY A 17 29.86 4.78 -0.70
C GLY A 17 30.37 3.41 -0.25
N LEU A 18 29.44 2.51 -0.02
CA LEU A 18 29.67 1.07 -0.18
C LEU A 18 29.06 0.72 -1.55
N ALA A 19 29.93 0.25 -2.46
CA ALA A 19 29.49 -0.29 -3.74
C ALA A 19 28.35 -1.30 -3.49
N PRO A 20 27.28 -1.31 -4.31
CA PRO A 20 26.28 -2.36 -4.19
C PRO A 20 26.96 -3.69 -4.51
N ALA A 21 27.18 -4.51 -3.51
CA ALA A 21 27.40 -5.92 -3.71
C ALA A 21 26.13 -6.41 -4.42
N SER A 22 26.27 -6.97 -5.60
CA SER A 22 25.22 -7.72 -6.26
C SER A 22 24.73 -8.77 -5.25
N ALA A 23 23.61 -8.52 -4.59
CA ALA A 23 23.03 -9.46 -3.67
C ALA A 23 22.59 -10.66 -4.51
N SER A 24 23.45 -11.70 -4.57
CA SER A 24 23.00 -13.00 -5.01
C SER A 24 21.86 -13.36 -4.07
N ALA A 25 20.64 -13.58 -4.61
CA ALA A 25 19.48 -13.96 -3.82
C ALA A 25 19.90 -15.14 -2.93
N GLN A 26 20.02 -14.87 -1.63
CA GLN A 26 20.44 -15.87 -0.66
C GLN A 26 19.31 -16.90 -0.55
N CYS A 27 19.63 -18.17 -0.66
CA CYS A 27 18.63 -19.23 -0.53
C CYS A 27 17.98 -19.15 0.85
N PRO A 28 16.63 -19.03 0.94
CA PRO A 28 15.94 -18.97 2.21
C PRO A 28 16.22 -20.22 3.06
N GLU A 29 16.29 -20.06 4.36
CA GLU A 29 16.56 -21.15 5.29
C GLU A 29 15.56 -22.31 5.11
N GLY A 30 16.07 -23.53 5.05
CA GLY A 30 15.26 -24.73 4.86
C GLY A 30 14.73 -24.95 3.45
N ALA A 31 15.01 -24.06 2.50
CA ALA A 31 14.61 -24.24 1.11
C ALA A 31 15.68 -24.96 0.28
N GLU A 32 15.24 -25.77 -0.67
CA GLU A 32 16.06 -26.29 -1.75
C GLU A 32 16.03 -25.30 -2.91
N CYS A 33 17.16 -24.62 -3.18
CA CYS A 33 17.24 -23.63 -4.25
C CYS A 33 17.85 -24.21 -5.51
N GLY A 34 17.40 -23.68 -6.65
CA GLY A 34 17.90 -24.06 -7.97
C GLY A 34 17.91 -22.88 -8.95
N LYS A 35 18.59 -23.10 -10.06
CA LYS A 35 18.55 -22.23 -11.24
C LYS A 35 18.01 -23.01 -12.43
N LEU A 36 17.20 -22.34 -13.24
CA LEU A 36 16.63 -22.89 -14.45
C LEU A 36 16.94 -21.96 -15.61
N THR A 37 17.75 -22.41 -16.56
CA THR A 37 18.01 -21.65 -17.79
C THR A 37 16.85 -21.85 -18.76
N VAL A 38 16.26 -20.73 -19.19
CA VAL A 38 15.15 -20.67 -20.16
C VAL A 38 15.52 -19.79 -21.34
N PRO A 39 14.89 -19.94 -22.52
CA PRO A 39 15.07 -19.02 -23.62
C PRO A 39 14.67 -17.59 -23.25
N LEU A 40 15.40 -16.60 -23.75
CA LEU A 40 14.98 -15.20 -23.67
C LEU A 40 13.62 -15.02 -24.35
N ASP A 41 13.47 -15.60 -25.52
CA ASP A 41 12.21 -15.67 -26.28
C ASP A 41 11.76 -17.12 -26.48
N HIS A 42 10.65 -17.51 -25.88
CA HIS A 42 10.09 -18.86 -26.04
C HIS A 42 9.57 -19.17 -27.45
N LYS A 43 9.43 -18.16 -28.32
CA LYS A 43 9.12 -18.35 -29.74
C LYS A 43 10.35 -18.64 -30.58
N GLY A 44 11.56 -18.40 -30.03
CA GLY A 44 12.82 -18.63 -30.72
C GLY A 44 13.16 -17.57 -31.80
N THR A 45 12.50 -16.40 -31.78
CA THR A 45 12.76 -15.33 -32.75
C THR A 45 13.99 -14.49 -32.36
N ALA A 46 14.39 -14.52 -31.06
CA ALA A 46 15.59 -13.85 -30.58
C ALA A 46 16.51 -14.83 -29.84
N PRO A 47 17.83 -14.72 -30.04
CA PRO A 47 18.81 -15.55 -29.34
C PRO A 47 18.98 -15.10 -27.88
N GLY A 48 19.50 -16.00 -27.04
CA GLY A 48 19.85 -15.74 -25.63
C GLY A 48 19.00 -16.51 -24.66
N THR A 49 19.40 -16.41 -23.39
CA THR A 49 18.77 -17.13 -22.27
C THR A 49 18.59 -16.22 -21.07
N VAL A 50 17.75 -16.65 -20.14
CA VAL A 50 17.57 -16.08 -18.81
C VAL A 50 17.72 -17.22 -17.79
N ASP A 51 18.50 -16.99 -16.74
CA ASP A 51 18.60 -17.93 -15.61
C ASP A 51 17.59 -17.50 -14.55
N LEU A 52 16.63 -18.37 -14.27
CA LEU A 52 15.60 -18.17 -13.26
C LEU A 52 16.05 -18.78 -11.94
N SER A 53 15.98 -18.00 -10.87
CA SER A 53 16.20 -18.49 -9.50
C SER A 53 14.89 -18.90 -8.85
N TYR A 54 14.87 -20.06 -8.23
CA TYR A 54 13.70 -20.56 -7.49
C TYR A 54 14.13 -21.29 -6.21
N GLY A 55 13.20 -21.37 -5.25
CA GLY A 55 13.39 -22.11 -4.00
C GLY A 55 12.14 -22.89 -3.67
N THR A 56 12.34 -24.09 -3.11
CA THR A 56 11.28 -25.02 -2.73
C THR A 56 11.40 -25.40 -1.26
N LEU A 57 10.37 -25.12 -0.49
CA LEU A 57 10.15 -25.69 0.83
C LEU A 57 9.34 -26.98 0.66
N LYS A 58 9.93 -28.13 0.92
CA LYS A 58 9.26 -29.43 0.78
C LYS A 58 8.11 -29.59 1.77
N ALA A 59 7.09 -30.32 1.38
CA ALA A 59 6.01 -30.73 2.28
C ALA A 59 6.58 -31.48 3.49
N THR A 60 6.04 -31.15 4.68
CA THR A 60 6.47 -31.83 5.94
C THR A 60 5.81 -33.17 6.16
N GLY A 61 4.84 -33.56 5.32
CA GLY A 61 4.11 -34.81 5.32
C GLY A 61 3.90 -35.37 3.90
N ALA A 62 2.83 -36.08 3.68
CA ALA A 62 2.52 -36.67 2.38
C ALA A 62 2.15 -35.56 1.37
N LYS A 63 2.99 -35.35 0.38
CA LYS A 63 2.78 -34.37 -0.67
C LYS A 63 1.53 -34.69 -1.50
N THR A 64 0.63 -33.74 -1.63
CA THR A 64 -0.57 -33.79 -2.49
C THR A 64 -0.55 -32.77 -3.63
N GLY A 65 0.35 -31.77 -3.58
CA GLY A 65 0.42 -30.74 -4.60
C GLY A 65 1.67 -29.88 -4.53
N THR A 66 1.79 -28.98 -5.50
CA THR A 66 2.85 -27.97 -5.58
C THR A 66 2.20 -26.59 -5.65
N PHE A 67 2.48 -25.76 -4.64
CA PHE A 67 1.96 -24.41 -4.50
C PHE A 67 3.02 -23.39 -4.92
N VAL A 68 2.75 -22.57 -5.93
CA VAL A 68 3.72 -21.63 -6.48
C VAL A 68 3.32 -20.21 -6.16
N ILE A 69 4.24 -19.43 -5.60
CA ILE A 69 4.07 -18.01 -5.24
C ILE A 69 4.52 -17.14 -6.41
N LEU A 70 3.63 -16.28 -6.89
CA LEU A 70 3.86 -15.30 -7.95
C LEU A 70 3.66 -13.89 -7.39
N THR A 71 4.76 -13.18 -7.18
CA THR A 71 4.78 -11.84 -6.61
C THR A 71 4.30 -10.77 -7.59
N GLY A 72 4.03 -9.60 -7.06
CA GLY A 72 3.54 -8.44 -7.78
C GLY A 72 4.62 -7.53 -8.36
N GLY A 73 4.28 -6.28 -8.44
CA GLY A 73 5.05 -5.22 -9.07
C GLY A 73 4.44 -4.81 -10.41
N PRO A 74 4.91 -5.30 -11.56
CA PRO A 74 5.99 -6.28 -11.86
C PRO A 74 7.35 -5.92 -11.28
N GLY A 75 8.19 -6.94 -10.99
CA GLY A 75 9.59 -6.69 -10.60
C GLY A 75 9.93 -7.03 -9.14
N GLN A 76 8.96 -7.50 -8.35
CA GLN A 76 9.19 -7.92 -6.97
C GLN A 76 9.76 -9.34 -6.92
N ALA A 77 10.89 -9.53 -6.21
CA ALA A 77 11.47 -10.84 -5.95
C ALA A 77 10.59 -11.70 -5.02
N ALA A 78 10.52 -13.00 -5.28
CA ALA A 78 9.69 -13.93 -4.48
C ALA A 78 10.52 -14.73 -3.46
N LEU A 79 11.77 -15.03 -3.76
CA LEU A 79 12.63 -15.80 -2.87
C LEU A 79 12.77 -15.18 -1.46
N PRO A 80 13.00 -13.88 -1.33
CA PRO A 80 13.16 -13.25 -0.01
C PRO A 80 11.94 -13.39 0.92
N ILE A 81 10.74 -13.58 0.37
CA ILE A 81 9.50 -13.69 1.15
C ILE A 81 8.99 -15.13 1.30
N LEU A 82 9.72 -16.13 0.81
CA LEU A 82 9.26 -17.52 0.80
C LEU A 82 8.92 -18.03 2.19
N ASN A 83 9.79 -17.81 3.18
CA ASN A 83 9.58 -18.29 4.55
C ASN A 83 8.43 -17.57 5.23
N ASP A 84 8.36 -16.23 5.12
CA ASP A 84 7.29 -15.44 5.71
C ASP A 84 5.93 -15.84 5.15
N PHE A 85 5.87 -16.06 3.82
CA PHE A 85 4.62 -16.52 3.20
C PHE A 85 4.27 -17.96 3.59
N ALA A 86 5.24 -18.85 3.68
CA ALA A 86 5.03 -20.24 4.11
C ALA A 86 4.51 -20.31 5.56
N GLU A 87 4.91 -19.38 6.45
CA GLU A 87 4.36 -19.25 7.80
C GLU A 87 2.88 -18.82 7.76
N ILE A 88 2.52 -17.87 6.89
CA ILE A 88 1.13 -17.43 6.73
C ILE A 88 0.22 -18.60 6.32
N ILE A 89 0.69 -19.50 5.45
CA ILE A 89 -0.05 -20.66 4.96
C ILE A 89 0.37 -21.98 5.63
N GLU A 90 0.94 -21.90 6.84
CA GLU A 90 1.49 -23.06 7.58
C GLU A 90 0.61 -24.32 7.51
N PRO A 91 -0.73 -24.28 7.67
CA PRO A 91 -1.57 -25.49 7.59
C PRO A 91 -1.53 -26.25 6.25
N LEU A 92 -0.95 -25.68 5.20
CA LEU A 92 -0.74 -26.34 3.91
C LEU A 92 0.63 -27.01 3.81
N ARG A 93 1.57 -26.68 4.69
CA ARG A 93 2.93 -27.21 4.70
C ARG A 93 3.00 -28.73 4.84
N SER A 94 2.00 -29.35 5.46
CA SER A 94 1.94 -30.82 5.59
C SER A 94 1.66 -31.55 4.28
N SER A 95 1.12 -30.85 3.26
CA SER A 95 0.63 -31.48 2.04
C SER A 95 1.08 -30.81 0.72
N TYR A 96 1.69 -29.63 0.79
CA TYR A 96 2.17 -28.94 -0.39
C TYR A 96 3.67 -28.65 -0.31
N ASP A 97 4.39 -28.91 -1.42
CA ASP A 97 5.65 -28.22 -1.66
C ASP A 97 5.32 -26.74 -1.95
N ILE A 98 5.99 -25.81 -1.27
CA ILE A 98 5.83 -24.36 -1.51
C ILE A 98 7.03 -23.89 -2.32
N VAL A 99 6.76 -23.35 -3.50
CA VAL A 99 7.77 -22.89 -4.45
C VAL A 99 7.66 -21.38 -4.61
N ALA A 100 8.77 -20.68 -4.44
CA ALA A 100 8.93 -19.30 -4.88
C ALA A 100 9.82 -19.24 -6.11
N ILE A 101 9.47 -18.44 -7.08
CA ILE A 101 10.28 -18.15 -8.25
C ILE A 101 10.46 -16.65 -8.41
N ASP A 102 11.70 -16.19 -8.49
CA ASP A 102 11.96 -14.86 -8.98
C ASP A 102 11.63 -14.84 -10.46
N GLN A 103 10.61 -14.08 -10.83
CA GLN A 103 10.17 -13.98 -12.22
C GLN A 103 11.32 -13.40 -13.08
N ARG A 104 11.38 -13.72 -14.38
CA ARG A 104 12.39 -13.16 -15.28
C ARG A 104 12.55 -11.65 -15.11
N GLY A 105 13.77 -11.18 -14.95
CA GLY A 105 14.10 -9.77 -14.74
C GLY A 105 13.87 -9.26 -13.31
N THR A 106 13.73 -10.16 -12.33
CA THR A 106 13.62 -9.80 -10.90
C THR A 106 14.63 -10.55 -10.06
N GLY A 107 15.04 -9.98 -8.94
CA GLY A 107 15.89 -10.63 -7.94
C GLY A 107 17.05 -11.44 -8.56
N GLY A 108 17.16 -12.71 -8.17
CA GLY A 108 18.18 -13.65 -8.69
C GLY A 108 17.98 -14.09 -10.13
N SER A 109 16.87 -13.69 -10.79
CA SER A 109 16.54 -14.04 -12.18
C SER A 109 16.93 -12.94 -13.18
N GLY A 110 18.11 -12.34 -12.97
CA GLY A 110 18.67 -11.32 -13.88
C GLY A 110 17.89 -10.01 -13.78
N ALA A 111 17.86 -9.43 -12.58
CA ALA A 111 17.16 -8.17 -12.33
C ALA A 111 17.44 -7.13 -13.40
N VAL A 112 16.38 -6.59 -13.99
CA VAL A 112 16.47 -5.50 -14.97
C VAL A 112 16.78 -4.23 -14.20
N ASP A 113 17.92 -3.63 -14.50
CA ASP A 113 18.35 -2.36 -13.91
C ASP A 113 18.77 -1.39 -15.01
N CYS A 114 18.10 -0.27 -15.06
CA CYS A 114 18.37 0.82 -15.99
C CYS A 114 19.03 2.03 -15.30
N ASP A 115 19.36 1.93 -14.01
CA ASP A 115 19.79 3.07 -13.16
C ASP A 115 18.75 4.21 -13.14
N VAL A 116 17.47 3.85 -13.19
CA VAL A 116 16.35 4.81 -13.15
C VAL A 116 15.88 4.94 -11.70
N GLU A 117 16.25 6.04 -11.05
CA GLU A 117 15.85 6.27 -9.64
C GLU A 117 14.39 6.73 -9.51
N ASP A 118 13.85 7.49 -10.47
CA ASP A 118 12.56 8.18 -10.37
C ASP A 118 11.58 7.95 -11.53
N GLY A 119 11.77 6.96 -12.39
CA GLY A 119 10.85 6.72 -13.51
C GLY A 119 10.88 7.79 -14.64
N ASP A 120 11.63 8.86 -14.46
CA ASP A 120 11.66 10.00 -15.38
C ASP A 120 12.39 9.71 -16.71
N ASP A 121 13.08 8.58 -16.81
CA ASP A 121 13.83 8.25 -18.02
C ASP A 121 13.47 6.88 -18.60
N VAL A 122 12.16 6.67 -18.82
CA VAL A 122 11.63 5.46 -19.47
C VAL A 122 12.22 5.28 -20.88
N ALA A 123 12.51 6.39 -21.57
CA ALA A 123 13.12 6.35 -22.90
C ALA A 123 14.58 5.86 -22.84
N ALA A 124 15.38 6.36 -21.88
CA ALA A 124 16.76 5.89 -21.69
C ALA A 124 16.81 4.43 -21.23
N CYS A 125 15.93 4.03 -20.30
CA CYS A 125 15.79 2.63 -19.91
C CYS A 125 15.45 1.75 -21.11
N ALA A 126 14.50 2.14 -21.94
CA ALA A 126 14.15 1.41 -23.15
C ALA A 126 15.32 1.33 -24.15
N ALA A 127 16.11 2.39 -24.28
CA ALA A 127 17.30 2.41 -25.12
C ALA A 127 18.40 1.48 -24.57
N LYS A 128 18.66 1.49 -23.26
CA LYS A 128 19.62 0.58 -22.59
C LYS A 128 19.23 -0.88 -22.76
N LEU A 129 17.96 -1.21 -22.67
CA LEU A 129 17.45 -2.58 -22.85
C LEU A 129 17.44 -3.01 -24.32
N GLY A 130 17.39 -2.07 -25.27
CA GLY A 130 17.30 -2.37 -26.70
C GLY A 130 16.10 -3.29 -27.00
N ASP A 131 16.27 -4.24 -27.92
CA ASP A 131 15.20 -5.17 -28.29
C ASP A 131 14.84 -6.16 -27.20
N ARG A 132 15.73 -6.37 -26.23
CA ARG A 132 15.45 -7.24 -25.07
C ARG A 132 14.26 -6.76 -24.24
N ARG A 133 13.94 -5.45 -24.27
CA ARG A 133 12.77 -4.87 -23.57
C ARG A 133 11.42 -5.52 -23.92
N THR A 134 11.34 -6.22 -25.07
CA THR A 134 10.13 -6.87 -25.57
C THR A 134 9.89 -8.26 -24.96
N PHE A 135 10.85 -8.81 -24.21
CA PHE A 135 10.79 -10.15 -23.65
C PHE A 135 10.49 -10.20 -22.15
N TRP A 136 10.30 -9.04 -21.51
CA TRP A 136 9.89 -8.93 -20.09
C TRP A 136 8.36 -8.90 -19.96
N THR A 137 7.68 -9.85 -20.61
CA THR A 137 6.22 -9.91 -20.70
C THR A 137 5.62 -11.01 -19.82
N THR A 138 4.34 -10.86 -19.48
CA THR A 138 3.55 -11.86 -18.75
C THR A 138 3.51 -13.19 -19.51
N SER A 139 3.38 -13.16 -20.83
CA SER A 139 3.39 -14.34 -21.68
C SER A 139 4.69 -15.14 -21.55
N GLN A 140 5.84 -14.47 -21.63
CA GLN A 140 7.15 -15.12 -21.47
C GLN A 140 7.30 -15.72 -20.07
N THR A 141 6.83 -15.01 -19.01
CA THR A 141 6.85 -15.53 -17.64
C THR A 141 5.94 -16.76 -17.47
N ALA A 142 4.79 -16.82 -18.13
CA ALA A 142 3.93 -17.99 -18.10
C ALA A 142 4.59 -19.22 -18.74
N HIS A 143 5.35 -19.03 -19.83
CA HIS A 143 6.15 -20.11 -20.43
C HIS A 143 7.30 -20.57 -19.50
N ASP A 144 7.93 -19.64 -18.77
CA ASP A 144 8.93 -19.96 -17.74
C ASP A 144 8.38 -20.86 -16.66
N LEU A 145 7.16 -20.56 -16.18
CA LEU A 145 6.50 -21.38 -15.16
C LEU A 145 6.24 -22.81 -15.64
N GLU A 146 5.87 -23.00 -16.90
CA GLU A 146 5.71 -24.35 -17.45
C GLU A 146 7.05 -25.10 -17.52
N ARG A 147 8.14 -24.39 -17.86
CA ARG A 147 9.48 -24.97 -17.79
C ARG A 147 9.87 -25.33 -16.36
N LEU A 148 9.56 -24.47 -15.40
CA LEU A 148 9.79 -24.75 -13.98
C LEU A 148 8.99 -25.96 -13.52
N ARG A 149 7.69 -26.03 -13.84
CA ARG A 149 6.83 -27.17 -13.50
C ARG A 149 7.46 -28.51 -13.92
N VAL A 150 7.91 -28.58 -15.18
CA VAL A 150 8.57 -29.77 -15.72
C VAL A 150 9.88 -30.05 -14.99
N ALA A 151 10.71 -29.04 -14.77
CA ALA A 151 12.03 -29.18 -14.14
C ALA A 151 11.93 -29.68 -12.68
N ILE A 152 10.92 -29.26 -11.93
CA ILE A 152 10.70 -29.72 -10.55
C ILE A 152 9.85 -31.01 -10.46
N GLY A 153 9.45 -31.57 -11.61
CA GLY A 153 8.67 -32.81 -11.67
C GLY A 153 7.24 -32.70 -11.10
N ALA A 154 6.64 -31.50 -11.15
CA ALA A 154 5.27 -31.29 -10.69
C ALA A 154 4.26 -31.72 -11.78
N ASP A 155 3.25 -32.52 -11.40
CA ASP A 155 2.16 -32.88 -12.33
C ASP A 155 1.32 -31.64 -12.68
N LYS A 156 0.83 -30.93 -11.66
CA LYS A 156 0.06 -29.69 -11.79
C LYS A 156 0.52 -28.66 -10.77
N LEU A 157 0.33 -27.37 -11.09
CA LEU A 157 0.59 -26.26 -10.19
C LEU A 157 -0.69 -25.74 -9.56
N THR A 158 -0.65 -25.46 -8.27
CA THR A 158 -1.58 -24.56 -7.58
C THR A 158 -0.94 -23.17 -7.58
N LEU A 159 -1.53 -22.23 -8.26
CA LEU A 159 -0.96 -20.89 -8.45
C LEU A 159 -1.49 -19.93 -7.38
N PHE A 160 -0.61 -19.23 -6.70
CA PHE A 160 -0.95 -18.10 -5.86
C PHE A 160 -0.32 -16.85 -6.46
N GLY A 161 -1.14 -16.04 -7.10
CA GLY A 161 -0.71 -14.75 -7.63
C GLY A 161 -1.17 -13.61 -6.70
N VAL A 162 -0.29 -12.63 -6.46
CA VAL A 162 -0.65 -11.39 -5.79
C VAL A 162 -0.40 -10.21 -6.71
N SER A 163 -1.37 -9.26 -6.82
CA SER A 163 -1.22 -8.06 -7.65
C SER A 163 -0.90 -8.43 -9.12
N TYR A 164 0.20 -7.94 -9.68
CA TYR A 164 0.66 -8.36 -11.01
C TYR A 164 0.85 -9.87 -11.14
N GLY A 165 1.27 -10.57 -10.07
CA GLY A 165 1.37 -12.05 -10.10
C GLY A 165 0.06 -12.75 -10.45
N THR A 166 -1.08 -12.09 -10.23
CA THR A 166 -2.39 -12.61 -10.67
C THR A 166 -2.53 -12.60 -12.18
N GLN A 167 -1.92 -11.63 -12.86
CA GLN A 167 -1.91 -11.58 -14.33
C GLN A 167 -1.09 -12.74 -14.89
N VAL A 168 0.07 -13.03 -14.29
CA VAL A 168 0.89 -14.19 -14.63
C VAL A 168 0.14 -15.50 -14.39
N ALA A 169 -0.54 -15.64 -13.23
CA ALA A 169 -1.36 -16.81 -12.92
C ALA A 169 -2.49 -16.98 -13.93
N GLN A 170 -3.19 -15.91 -14.30
CA GLN A 170 -4.27 -15.92 -15.29
C GLN A 170 -3.76 -16.30 -16.69
N GLU A 171 -2.59 -15.79 -17.08
CA GLU A 171 -1.96 -16.13 -18.35
C GLU A 171 -1.57 -17.61 -18.40
N TYR A 172 -0.94 -18.11 -17.32
CA TYR A 172 -0.53 -19.52 -17.23
C TYR A 172 -1.74 -20.48 -17.28
N LEU A 173 -2.77 -20.25 -16.46
CA LEU A 173 -3.93 -21.16 -16.41
C LEU A 173 -4.72 -21.24 -17.72
N ARG A 174 -4.66 -20.20 -18.54
CA ARG A 174 -5.27 -20.19 -19.89
C ARG A 174 -4.44 -20.91 -20.91
N ARG A 175 -3.10 -20.78 -20.83
CA ARG A 175 -2.18 -21.48 -21.74
C ARG A 175 -2.04 -22.95 -21.40
N TYR A 176 -2.05 -23.27 -20.09
CA TYR A 176 -1.75 -24.58 -19.54
C TYR A 176 -2.84 -25.08 -18.57
N PRO A 177 -4.13 -25.10 -19.01
CA PRO A 177 -5.21 -25.52 -18.11
C PRO A 177 -5.03 -26.97 -17.60
N GLY A 178 -4.47 -27.87 -18.42
CA GLY A 178 -4.18 -29.23 -18.04
C GLY A 178 -3.11 -29.37 -16.96
N SER A 179 -2.19 -28.40 -16.85
CA SER A 179 -1.10 -28.35 -15.88
C SER A 179 -1.45 -27.50 -14.65
N THR A 180 -2.69 -27.00 -14.53
CA THR A 180 -3.15 -26.18 -13.41
C THR A 180 -4.13 -26.97 -12.54
N ALA A 181 -3.84 -27.05 -11.23
CA ALA A 181 -4.73 -27.66 -10.25
C ALA A 181 -5.78 -26.66 -9.73
N ALA A 182 -5.36 -25.46 -9.39
CA ALA A 182 -6.19 -24.35 -8.93
C ALA A 182 -5.43 -23.02 -9.06
N ALA A 183 -6.14 -21.90 -9.01
CA ALA A 183 -5.54 -20.58 -8.91
C ALA A 183 -6.18 -19.77 -7.78
N ILE A 184 -5.34 -19.09 -7.00
CA ILE A 184 -5.72 -18.10 -6.02
C ILE A 184 -5.20 -16.75 -6.53
N LEU A 185 -6.10 -15.79 -6.73
CA LEU A 185 -5.83 -14.47 -7.27
C LEU A 185 -6.08 -13.43 -6.19
N ASP A 186 -5.02 -13.05 -5.47
CA ASP A 186 -5.08 -12.05 -4.40
C ASP A 186 -4.86 -10.64 -4.97
N SER A 187 -5.80 -9.74 -4.72
CA SER A 187 -5.72 -8.36 -5.23
C SER A 187 -5.55 -8.32 -6.76
N PRO A 188 -6.49 -8.90 -7.52
CA PRO A 188 -6.25 -9.23 -8.92
C PRO A 188 -6.19 -8.03 -9.84
N THR A 189 -5.21 -8.07 -10.73
CA THR A 189 -5.20 -7.27 -11.95
C THR A 189 -6.16 -7.91 -12.97
N PRO A 190 -7.03 -7.13 -13.65
CA PRO A 190 -7.83 -7.67 -14.74
C PRO A 190 -6.96 -8.26 -15.84
N VAL A 191 -7.52 -9.27 -16.55
CA VAL A 191 -6.77 -10.00 -17.58
C VAL A 191 -6.33 -9.13 -18.76
N ASP A 192 -7.06 -8.06 -19.00
CA ASP A 192 -6.77 -7.08 -20.06
C ASP A 192 -5.75 -6.01 -19.63
N GLY A 193 -5.08 -6.23 -18.49
CA GLY A 193 -3.97 -5.40 -18.01
C GLY A 193 -4.32 -4.47 -16.86
N LEU A 194 -3.27 -3.88 -16.30
CA LEU A 194 -3.35 -2.84 -15.29
C LEU A 194 -4.11 -1.61 -15.81
N ASP A 195 -4.76 -0.90 -14.92
CA ASP A 195 -5.37 0.40 -15.20
C ASP A 195 -4.26 1.46 -15.38
N GLY A 196 -3.93 1.74 -16.63
CA GLY A 196 -2.82 2.62 -16.98
C GLY A 196 -3.08 4.11 -16.77
N VAL A 197 -4.33 4.50 -16.50
CA VAL A 197 -4.78 5.89 -16.31
C VAL A 197 -5.37 6.16 -14.94
N ASP A 198 -5.33 5.18 -14.04
CA ASP A 198 -5.85 5.28 -12.67
C ASP A 198 -7.36 5.58 -12.55
N GLU A 199 -8.15 5.28 -13.58
CA GLU A 199 -9.60 5.49 -13.61
C GLU A 199 -10.31 4.71 -12.50
N LEU A 200 -10.07 3.40 -12.40
CA LEU A 200 -10.71 2.53 -11.40
C LEU A 200 -10.24 2.88 -9.97
N ARG A 201 -9.00 3.31 -9.83
CA ARG A 201 -8.43 3.76 -8.56
C ARG A 201 -9.15 5.02 -8.07
N THR A 202 -9.32 6.00 -8.94
CA THR A 202 -9.99 7.25 -8.63
C THR A 202 -11.46 7.04 -8.28
N LEU A 203 -12.18 6.27 -9.09
CA LEU A 203 -13.57 5.86 -8.81
C LEU A 203 -13.72 5.10 -7.49
N GLY A 204 -12.71 4.34 -7.10
CA GLY A 204 -12.67 3.56 -5.85
C GLY A 204 -12.44 4.40 -4.59
N ALA A 205 -11.79 5.56 -4.69
CA ALA A 205 -11.33 6.34 -3.53
C ALA A 205 -12.46 6.75 -2.56
N PRO A 206 -13.61 7.32 -3.00
CA PRO A 206 -14.71 7.66 -2.11
C PRO A 206 -15.30 6.44 -1.38
N ARG A 207 -15.38 5.29 -2.07
CA ARG A 207 -15.84 4.04 -1.48
C ARG A 207 -14.86 3.55 -0.42
N VAL A 208 -13.57 3.54 -0.70
CA VAL A 208 -12.53 3.09 0.23
C VAL A 208 -12.54 3.94 1.50
N LEU A 209 -12.65 5.26 1.39
CA LEU A 209 -12.75 6.12 2.56
C LEU A 209 -13.98 5.79 3.44
N ARG A 210 -15.13 5.45 2.83
CA ARG A 210 -16.29 4.96 3.59
C ARG A 210 -16.03 3.60 4.26
N GLU A 211 -15.35 2.68 3.58
CA GLU A 211 -15.02 1.36 4.13
C GLU A 211 -14.02 1.47 5.31
N VAL A 212 -13.07 2.40 5.26
CA VAL A 212 -12.16 2.68 6.38
C VAL A 212 -12.95 3.12 7.63
N CYS A 213 -13.99 3.89 7.45
CA CYS A 213 -14.84 4.36 8.54
C CYS A 213 -15.88 3.35 9.03
N PHE A 214 -15.99 2.19 8.41
CA PHE A 214 -16.91 1.13 8.85
C PHE A 214 -16.29 0.30 9.99
N PRO A 215 -17.03 -0.05 11.05
CA PRO A 215 -18.43 0.21 11.36
C PRO A 215 -18.64 1.41 12.31
N GLY A 216 -18.30 2.59 11.88
CA GLY A 216 -18.52 3.80 12.66
C GLY A 216 -17.28 4.29 13.42
N VAL A 217 -16.09 3.79 13.08
CA VAL A 217 -14.83 4.19 13.77
C VAL A 217 -14.46 5.67 13.55
N CYS A 218 -15.03 6.33 12.53
CA CYS A 218 -14.79 7.76 12.24
C CYS A 218 -15.92 8.68 12.72
N HIS A 219 -16.94 8.19 13.43
CA HIS A 219 -18.14 8.99 13.75
C HIS A 219 -17.88 10.32 14.47
N GLU A 220 -16.84 10.37 15.30
CA GLU A 220 -16.48 11.61 15.98
C GLU A 220 -15.70 12.60 15.10
N THR A 221 -15.20 12.17 13.95
CA THR A 221 -14.28 12.95 13.11
C THR A 221 -14.87 13.31 11.76
N VAL A 222 -15.59 12.41 11.12
CA VAL A 222 -16.16 12.58 9.77
C VAL A 222 -17.48 11.83 9.66
N GLN A 223 -18.54 12.52 9.27
CA GLN A 223 -19.83 11.87 9.04
C GLN A 223 -19.91 11.24 7.66
N VAL A 224 -19.45 11.94 6.63
CA VAL A 224 -19.42 11.45 5.24
C VAL A 224 -18.03 11.67 4.64
N PRO A 225 -17.16 10.65 4.65
CA PRO A 225 -15.77 10.80 4.18
C PRO A 225 -15.65 11.17 2.70
N ALA A 226 -16.59 10.77 1.85
CA ALA A 226 -16.61 11.12 0.44
C ALA A 226 -16.83 12.63 0.23
N ASP A 227 -17.79 13.22 0.96
CA ASP A 227 -18.06 14.66 0.89
C ASP A 227 -16.88 15.49 1.43
N ALA A 228 -16.20 14.95 2.45
CA ALA A 228 -14.98 15.58 2.97
C ALA A 228 -13.85 15.56 1.94
N LEU A 229 -13.72 14.48 1.14
CA LEU A 229 -12.75 14.42 0.04
C LEU A 229 -13.06 15.46 -1.03
N GLU A 230 -14.30 15.53 -1.49
CA GLU A 230 -14.74 16.51 -2.49
C GLU A 230 -14.48 17.96 -1.99
N ALA A 231 -14.85 18.24 -0.75
CA ALA A 231 -14.61 19.55 -0.14
C ALA A 231 -13.11 19.89 0.00
N ALA A 232 -12.27 18.90 0.31
CA ALA A 232 -10.83 19.09 0.40
C ALA A 232 -10.21 19.36 -0.97
N VAL A 233 -10.59 18.61 -2.01
CA VAL A 233 -10.14 18.83 -3.39
C VAL A 233 -10.58 20.21 -3.89
N LYS A 234 -11.85 20.58 -3.70
CA LYS A 234 -12.36 21.91 -4.04
C LYS A 234 -11.62 23.04 -3.29
N ARG A 235 -11.26 22.81 -2.03
CA ARG A 235 -10.50 23.77 -1.22
C ARG A 235 -9.08 23.98 -1.76
N LEU A 236 -8.45 22.93 -2.27
CA LEU A 236 -7.12 23.01 -2.87
C LEU A 236 -7.18 23.74 -4.22
N GLY A 237 -8.22 23.47 -5.04
CA GLY A 237 -8.29 23.99 -6.42
C GLY A 237 -7.00 23.67 -7.18
N ASP A 238 -6.52 24.61 -7.97
CA ASP A 238 -5.22 24.59 -8.66
C ASP A 238 -4.04 25.07 -7.78
N GLY A 239 -4.31 25.37 -6.50
CA GLY A 239 -3.34 25.91 -5.55
C GLY A 239 -2.81 24.88 -4.54
N SER A 240 -2.51 25.39 -3.34
CA SER A 240 -2.02 24.58 -2.23
C SER A 240 -2.39 25.16 -0.88
N LEU A 241 -2.52 24.29 0.13
CA LEU A 241 -2.58 24.69 1.54
C LEU A 241 -1.23 24.47 2.23
N ARG A 242 -0.87 25.38 3.11
CA ARG A 242 0.36 25.31 3.91
C ARG A 242 0.06 24.92 5.33
N GLY A 243 0.96 24.14 5.93
CA GLY A 243 0.89 23.76 7.34
C GLY A 243 2.25 23.48 7.94
N PRO A 244 2.34 23.33 9.27
CA PRO A 244 3.57 23.00 9.95
C PRO A 244 4.01 21.56 9.61
N LEU A 245 5.28 21.42 9.27
CA LEU A 245 6.00 20.14 9.24
C LEU A 245 6.93 20.11 10.43
N VAL A 246 6.62 19.25 11.39
CA VAL A 246 7.41 19.07 12.60
C VAL A 246 8.37 17.89 12.40
N SER A 247 9.66 18.12 12.61
CA SER A 247 10.65 17.03 12.57
C SER A 247 10.64 16.21 13.86
N PRO A 248 11.19 14.98 13.87
CA PRO A 248 11.37 14.22 15.12
C PRO A 248 12.20 14.95 16.20
N SER A 249 13.00 15.95 15.83
CA SER A 249 13.73 16.81 16.79
C SER A 249 12.89 17.97 17.33
N GLY A 250 11.65 18.13 16.88
CA GLY A 250 10.75 19.21 17.28
C GLY A 250 10.94 20.51 16.48
N ARG A 251 11.83 20.53 15.46
CA ARG A 251 11.98 21.70 14.58
C ARG A 251 10.75 21.82 13.68
N VAL A 252 10.17 23.00 13.63
CA VAL A 252 9.01 23.31 12.81
C VAL A 252 9.46 24.01 11.53
N SER A 253 9.02 23.52 10.40
CA SER A 253 9.12 24.13 9.07
C SER A 253 7.75 24.20 8.43
N THR A 254 7.65 24.64 7.18
CA THR A 254 6.38 24.71 6.46
C THR A 254 6.39 23.76 5.29
N ALA A 255 5.37 22.91 5.18
CA ALA A 255 5.09 22.09 4.01
C ALA A 255 3.83 22.56 3.28
N ARG A 256 3.65 22.07 2.05
CA ARG A 256 2.49 22.34 1.19
C ARG A 256 1.80 21.03 0.86
N ILE A 257 0.47 21.09 0.78
CA ILE A 257 -0.37 20.03 0.23
C ILE A 257 -1.08 20.56 -1.01
N THR A 258 -0.94 19.86 -2.12
CA THR A 258 -1.63 20.06 -3.39
C THR A 258 -2.63 18.95 -3.63
N GLN A 259 -3.46 19.04 -4.68
CA GLN A 259 -4.31 17.91 -5.11
C GLN A 259 -3.46 16.67 -5.43
N ALA A 260 -2.32 16.81 -6.12
CA ALA A 260 -1.42 15.70 -6.42
C ALA A 260 -0.86 15.05 -5.15
N SER A 261 -0.46 15.86 -4.14
CA SER A 261 -0.04 15.31 -2.84
C SER A 261 -1.14 14.50 -2.17
N LEU A 262 -2.37 15.03 -2.17
CA LEU A 262 -3.53 14.34 -1.58
C LEU A 262 -3.85 13.03 -2.32
N TYR A 263 -3.87 13.07 -3.65
CA TYR A 263 -4.11 11.90 -4.50
C TYR A 263 -3.07 10.79 -4.23
N ASN A 264 -1.78 11.14 -4.24
CA ASN A 264 -0.70 10.19 -4.00
C ASN A 264 -0.77 9.58 -2.59
N LEU A 265 -1.17 10.35 -1.57
CA LEU A 265 -1.35 9.82 -0.22
C LEU A 265 -2.52 8.84 -0.12
N ILE A 266 -3.63 9.16 -0.76
CA ILE A 266 -4.79 8.25 -0.79
C ILE A 266 -4.40 6.94 -1.49
N THR A 267 -3.72 7.01 -2.62
CA THR A 267 -3.30 5.83 -3.37
C THR A 267 -2.23 5.00 -2.64
N ALA A 268 -1.28 5.64 -1.96
CA ALA A 268 -0.27 4.95 -1.16
C ALA A 268 -0.85 4.27 0.11
N SER A 269 -2.03 4.68 0.55
CA SER A 269 -2.65 4.16 1.77
C SER A 269 -3.13 2.70 1.67
N ASP A 270 -3.18 2.14 0.47
CA ASP A 270 -3.65 0.77 0.23
C ASP A 270 -2.73 -0.29 0.83
N THR A 271 -1.42 -0.03 0.92
CA THR A 271 -0.42 -0.89 1.57
C THR A 271 -0.02 -0.40 2.96
N ALA A 272 -0.46 0.79 3.38
CA ALA A 272 -0.12 1.43 4.65
C ALA A 272 -1.35 1.57 5.57
N PRO A 273 -1.69 0.56 6.38
CA PRO A 273 -2.91 0.54 7.20
C PRO A 273 -3.03 1.73 8.16
N LEU A 274 -1.91 2.22 8.71
CA LEU A 274 -1.90 3.37 9.61
C LEU A 274 -2.20 4.67 8.85
N LEU A 275 -1.55 4.88 7.71
CA LEU A 275 -1.85 6.01 6.82
C LEU A 275 -3.34 6.01 6.46
N ARG A 276 -3.85 4.86 6.01
CA ARG A 276 -5.25 4.69 5.62
C ARG A 276 -6.22 5.02 6.75
N ALA A 277 -5.95 4.56 7.97
CA ALA A 277 -6.79 4.83 9.14
C ALA A 277 -6.84 6.32 9.51
N GLY A 278 -5.75 7.05 9.33
CA GLY A 278 -5.65 8.50 9.63
C GLY A 278 -6.25 9.40 8.55
N LEU A 279 -6.37 8.93 7.30
CA LEU A 279 -6.82 9.77 6.17
C LEU A 279 -8.18 10.44 6.38
N PRO A 280 -9.26 9.78 6.85
CA PRO A 280 -10.57 10.43 6.97
C PRO A 280 -10.55 11.69 7.84
N ALA A 281 -9.89 11.64 9.00
CA ALA A 281 -9.77 12.78 9.91
C ALA A 281 -8.88 13.89 9.33
N ALA A 282 -7.77 13.51 8.68
CA ALA A 282 -6.85 14.45 8.05
C ALA A 282 -7.47 15.16 6.84
N ILE A 283 -8.25 14.44 6.01
CA ILE A 283 -8.99 15.00 4.87
C ILE A 283 -10.08 15.96 5.35
N ALA A 284 -10.83 15.61 6.40
CA ALA A 284 -11.83 16.50 6.98
C ALA A 284 -11.21 17.80 7.51
N SER A 285 -10.04 17.72 8.15
CA SER A 285 -9.29 18.89 8.58
C SER A 285 -8.82 19.74 7.40
N LEU A 286 -8.36 19.11 6.32
CA LEU A 286 -7.93 19.79 5.10
C LEU A 286 -9.12 20.54 4.44
N ALA A 287 -10.29 19.91 4.37
CA ALA A 287 -11.52 20.54 3.91
C ALA A 287 -11.90 21.78 4.73
N ALA A 288 -11.62 21.78 6.03
CA ALA A 288 -11.76 22.93 6.92
C ALA A 288 -10.62 23.96 6.80
N GLY A 289 -9.61 23.73 5.95
CA GLY A 289 -8.49 24.65 5.72
C GLY A 289 -7.26 24.39 6.63
N ASP A 290 -7.20 23.25 7.31
CA ASP A 290 -6.08 22.87 8.18
C ASP A 290 -5.29 21.70 7.57
N ALA A 291 -4.12 22.01 6.98
CA ALA A 291 -3.24 21.04 6.36
C ALA A 291 -2.35 20.28 7.36
N ALA A 292 -2.23 20.75 8.61
CA ALA A 292 -1.31 20.19 9.58
C ALA A 292 -1.51 18.68 9.85
N PRO A 293 -2.75 18.17 10.02
CA PRO A 293 -2.97 16.75 10.24
C PRO A 293 -2.52 15.85 9.10
N LEU A 294 -2.72 16.28 7.85
CA LEU A 294 -2.30 15.51 6.68
C LEU A 294 -0.77 15.50 6.55
N ILE A 295 -0.11 16.65 6.76
CA ILE A 295 1.35 16.77 6.77
C ILE A 295 1.97 15.90 7.87
N HIS A 296 1.38 15.92 9.06
CA HIS A 296 1.83 15.09 10.19
C HIS A 296 1.71 13.60 9.89
N LEU A 297 0.57 13.17 9.36
CA LEU A 297 0.30 11.78 9.02
C LEU A 297 1.37 11.24 8.05
N VAL A 298 1.73 12.01 7.02
CA VAL A 298 2.85 11.68 6.11
C VAL A 298 4.15 11.53 6.88
N SER A 299 4.47 12.49 7.74
CA SER A 299 5.73 12.50 8.48
C SER A 299 5.90 11.28 9.39
N VAL A 300 4.81 10.83 10.03
CA VAL A 300 4.82 9.66 10.92
C VAL A 300 4.92 8.36 10.13
N THR A 301 4.12 8.20 9.08
CA THR A 301 4.11 6.97 8.29
C THR A 301 5.39 6.76 7.49
N SER A 302 5.97 7.82 6.92
CA SER A 302 7.26 7.74 6.21
C SER A 302 8.45 7.37 7.11
N SER A 303 8.33 7.55 8.41
CA SER A 303 9.38 7.17 9.38
C SER A 303 9.37 5.67 9.69
N GLY A 304 8.21 5.01 9.57
CA GLY A 304 8.03 3.57 9.86
C GLY A 304 8.38 2.66 8.68
N GLU A 305 8.23 3.13 7.45
CA GLU A 305 8.40 2.32 6.23
C GLU A 305 9.86 2.18 5.73
N ARG A 306 10.86 2.58 6.49
CA ARG A 306 12.29 2.39 6.13
C ARG A 306 12.79 0.96 6.24
N GLY A 307 11.91 0.00 6.54
CA GLY A 307 12.17 -1.41 6.28
C GLY A 307 11.95 -1.67 4.80
N GLY A 308 13.02 -1.80 4.02
CA GLY A 308 12.93 -2.08 2.59
C GLY A 308 12.03 -3.29 2.36
N GLY A 309 10.97 -3.09 1.59
CA GLY A 309 10.23 -4.21 1.03
C GLY A 309 11.18 -5.09 0.20
N PRO A 310 10.75 -6.29 -0.17
CA PRO A 310 11.57 -7.18 -0.99
C PRO A 310 12.06 -6.42 -2.22
N GLU A 311 13.31 -6.67 -2.62
CA GLU A 311 13.96 -6.04 -3.78
C GLU A 311 12.99 -5.93 -4.95
N SER A 312 12.70 -4.72 -5.37
CA SER A 312 11.78 -4.44 -6.46
C SER A 312 12.49 -3.69 -7.58
N SER A 313 12.40 -4.20 -8.80
CA SER A 313 12.95 -3.57 -9.98
C SER A 313 11.93 -2.63 -10.64
N ILE A 314 12.11 -1.33 -10.47
CA ILE A 314 11.34 -0.29 -11.16
C ILE A 314 11.50 -0.42 -12.70
N SER A 315 12.71 -0.71 -13.14
CA SER A 315 13.00 -0.92 -14.57
C SER A 315 12.19 -2.08 -15.16
N ARG A 316 12.02 -3.17 -14.39
CA ARG A 316 11.17 -4.31 -14.76
C ARG A 316 9.69 -3.92 -14.79
N LEU A 317 9.23 -3.13 -13.79
CA LEU A 317 7.87 -2.60 -13.77
C LEU A 317 7.57 -1.82 -15.04
N LEU A 318 8.42 -0.87 -15.41
CA LEU A 318 8.24 -0.04 -16.60
C LEU A 318 8.34 -0.86 -17.90
N ALA A 319 9.30 -1.80 -17.99
CA ALA A 319 9.46 -2.65 -19.17
C ALA A 319 8.21 -3.47 -19.48
N THR A 320 7.51 -3.94 -18.44
CA THR A 320 6.27 -4.73 -18.58
C THR A 320 5.03 -3.85 -18.68
N SER A 321 4.83 -2.96 -17.71
CA SER A 321 3.56 -2.22 -17.58
C SER A 321 3.32 -1.28 -18.77
N CYS A 322 4.37 -0.66 -19.31
CA CYS A 322 4.21 0.21 -20.48
C CYS A 322 3.84 -0.54 -21.77
N VAL A 323 3.87 -1.87 -21.77
CA VAL A 323 3.46 -2.71 -22.91
C VAL A 323 2.10 -3.35 -22.68
N GLU A 324 1.80 -3.71 -21.41
CA GLU A 324 0.67 -4.55 -21.06
C GLU A 324 -0.47 -3.82 -20.33
N ALA A 325 -0.19 -2.61 -19.80
CA ALA A 325 -1.25 -1.81 -19.18
C ALA A 325 -2.27 -1.30 -20.23
N ARG A 326 -3.49 -1.09 -19.78
CA ARG A 326 -4.54 -0.46 -20.58
C ARG A 326 -4.26 1.03 -20.67
N LEU A 327 -3.57 1.40 -21.73
CA LEU A 327 -3.26 2.78 -22.07
C LEU A 327 -4.22 3.29 -23.16
N PRO A 328 -4.40 4.62 -23.30
CA PRO A 328 -5.20 5.21 -24.38
C PRO A 328 -4.66 4.98 -25.80
N TRP A 329 -3.50 4.35 -25.91
CA TRP A 329 -2.85 4.01 -27.17
C TRP A 329 -2.35 2.56 -27.17
N ALA A 330 -2.12 2.02 -28.34
CA ALA A 330 -1.51 0.70 -28.49
C ALA A 330 0.01 0.76 -28.28
N PRO A 331 0.66 -0.34 -27.82
CA PRO A 331 2.10 -0.38 -27.58
C PRO A 331 2.96 0.01 -28.79
N ASP A 332 2.47 -0.24 -30.01
CA ASP A 332 3.10 0.06 -31.29
C ASP A 332 2.78 1.46 -31.84
N SER A 333 1.96 2.24 -31.12
CA SER A 333 1.60 3.61 -31.55
C SER A 333 2.81 4.55 -31.56
N PRO A 334 2.93 5.44 -32.57
CA PRO A 334 3.95 6.47 -32.59
C PRO A 334 3.87 7.39 -31.36
N ILE A 335 5.01 7.78 -30.80
CA ILE A 335 5.07 8.68 -29.63
C ILE A 335 4.28 9.98 -29.89
N ALA A 336 4.41 10.55 -31.09
CA ALA A 336 3.76 11.81 -31.46
C ALA A 336 2.22 11.78 -31.37
N SER A 337 1.58 10.62 -31.50
CA SER A 337 0.12 10.48 -31.45
C SER A 337 -0.43 10.24 -30.03
N ARG A 338 0.40 9.96 -29.04
CA ARG A 338 -0.04 9.52 -27.71
C ARG A 338 -0.65 10.63 -26.88
N ALA A 339 -0.11 11.84 -26.98
CA ALA A 339 -0.66 13.00 -26.28
C ALA A 339 -2.10 13.30 -26.71
N ASP A 340 -2.39 13.24 -28.00
CA ASP A 340 -3.75 13.46 -28.52
C ASP A 340 -4.68 12.31 -28.13
N ALA A 341 -4.21 11.07 -28.16
CA ALA A 341 -4.99 9.90 -27.71
C ALA A 341 -5.35 10.01 -26.23
N LEU A 342 -4.39 10.42 -25.37
CA LEU A 342 -4.64 10.65 -23.93
C LEU A 342 -5.64 11.76 -23.71
N LYS A 343 -5.48 12.89 -24.39
CA LYS A 343 -6.40 14.02 -24.31
C LYS A 343 -7.84 13.65 -24.69
N ALA A 344 -7.99 12.92 -25.80
CA ALA A 344 -9.29 12.44 -26.24
C ALA A 344 -9.91 11.44 -25.24
N PHE A 345 -9.10 10.55 -24.67
CA PHE A 345 -9.53 9.60 -23.65
C PHE A 345 -10.06 10.30 -22.41
N VAL A 346 -9.32 11.27 -21.87
CA VAL A 346 -9.70 12.06 -20.70
C VAL A 346 -10.97 12.87 -20.96
N ALA A 347 -11.05 13.55 -22.10
CA ALA A 347 -12.22 14.35 -22.47
C ALA A 347 -13.53 13.51 -22.55
N ALA A 348 -13.42 12.26 -22.98
CA ALA A 348 -14.56 11.34 -23.05
C ALA A 348 -14.96 10.75 -21.68
N ARG A 349 -14.13 10.92 -20.62
CA ARG A 349 -14.29 10.25 -19.31
C ARG A 349 -14.07 11.15 -18.11
N THR A 350 -14.22 12.45 -18.24
CA THR A 350 -13.91 13.45 -17.18
C THR A 350 -14.53 13.07 -15.82
N ALA A 351 -15.77 12.59 -15.81
CA ALA A 351 -16.45 12.17 -14.58
C ALA A 351 -15.79 10.98 -13.84
N ALA A 352 -14.97 10.19 -14.53
CA ALA A 352 -14.27 9.06 -13.91
C ALA A 352 -13.07 9.51 -13.04
N PHE A 353 -12.63 10.74 -13.20
CA PHE A 353 -11.52 11.32 -12.44
C PHE A 353 -11.99 12.15 -11.24
N GLU A 354 -13.28 12.42 -11.12
CA GLU A 354 -13.83 13.15 -9.97
C GLU A 354 -13.55 12.45 -8.63
N PRO A 355 -13.29 13.24 -7.55
CA PRO A 355 -13.36 14.70 -7.47
C PRO A 355 -12.05 15.43 -7.87
N PHE A 356 -11.02 14.72 -8.33
CA PHE A 356 -9.73 15.29 -8.72
C PHE A 356 -9.74 15.85 -10.13
N ASP A 357 -8.88 16.82 -10.38
CA ASP A 357 -8.62 17.27 -11.74
C ASP A 357 -7.96 16.13 -12.54
N PRO A 358 -8.41 15.85 -13.77
CA PRO A 358 -7.84 14.77 -14.57
C PRO A 358 -6.32 14.85 -14.75
N GLU A 359 -5.76 16.06 -14.89
CA GLU A 359 -4.31 16.28 -15.02
C GLU A 359 -3.54 15.81 -13.78
N VAL A 360 -4.13 15.93 -12.59
CA VAL A 360 -3.55 15.46 -11.33
C VAL A 360 -3.45 13.93 -11.32
N VAL A 361 -4.52 13.25 -11.72
CA VAL A 361 -4.58 11.79 -11.75
C VAL A 361 -3.63 11.24 -12.81
N ILE A 362 -3.69 11.78 -14.03
CA ILE A 362 -2.85 11.36 -15.15
C ILE A 362 -1.36 11.59 -14.84
N GLY A 363 -1.00 12.74 -14.26
CA GLY A 363 0.39 13.04 -13.87
C GLY A 363 0.99 12.09 -12.83
N SER A 364 0.16 11.25 -12.19
CA SER A 364 0.59 10.20 -11.25
C SER A 364 0.43 8.78 -11.83
N SER A 365 0.00 8.65 -13.07
CA SER A 365 -0.39 7.37 -13.69
C SER A 365 0.71 6.77 -14.57
N LEU A 366 0.54 5.50 -14.95
CA LEU A 366 1.41 4.85 -15.93
C LEU A 366 1.34 5.52 -17.31
N ALA A 367 0.22 6.15 -17.66
CA ALA A 367 0.09 6.83 -18.95
C ALA A 367 1.13 7.95 -19.09
N GLU A 368 1.35 8.76 -18.04
CA GLU A 368 2.39 9.78 -18.05
C GLU A 368 3.79 9.17 -18.21
N LEU A 369 4.12 8.16 -17.36
CA LEU A 369 5.42 7.48 -17.38
C LEU A 369 5.71 6.80 -18.72
N CYS A 370 4.70 6.19 -19.34
CA CYS A 370 4.86 5.40 -20.58
C CYS A 370 4.75 6.22 -21.86
N ALA A 371 4.40 7.51 -21.78
CA ALA A 371 4.14 8.35 -22.96
C ALA A 371 5.35 8.42 -23.92
N GLN A 372 6.56 8.50 -23.36
CA GLN A 372 7.81 8.64 -24.13
C GLN A 372 8.50 7.30 -24.45
N ARG A 373 7.91 6.16 -24.09
CA ARG A 373 8.51 4.86 -24.38
C ARG A 373 8.52 4.58 -25.90
N PRO A 374 9.62 4.11 -26.50
CA PRO A 374 9.64 3.71 -27.91
C PRO A 374 8.57 2.67 -28.24
N PRO A 375 7.94 2.72 -29.43
CA PRO A 375 6.98 1.73 -29.87
C PRO A 375 7.52 0.30 -29.75
N THR A 376 6.64 -0.63 -29.39
CA THR A 376 6.96 -2.07 -29.27
C THR A 376 5.86 -2.88 -29.90
N PRO A 377 6.17 -4.07 -30.46
CA PRO A 377 5.15 -5.00 -30.92
C PRO A 377 4.16 -5.31 -29.82
N LYS A 378 2.89 -5.51 -30.18
CA LYS A 378 1.88 -5.98 -29.22
C LYS A 378 2.30 -7.32 -28.64
N PRO A 379 2.17 -7.51 -27.31
CA PRO A 379 2.36 -8.81 -26.71
C PRO A 379 1.34 -9.80 -27.27
N GLU A 380 1.70 -11.07 -27.23
CA GLU A 380 0.77 -12.12 -27.59
C GLU A 380 -0.42 -12.13 -26.62
N GLY A 381 -1.60 -11.85 -27.13
CA GLY A 381 -2.84 -11.89 -26.33
C GLY A 381 -3.28 -13.33 -26.06
N VAL A 382 -3.91 -13.54 -24.91
CA VAL A 382 -4.63 -14.78 -24.60
C VAL A 382 -6.12 -14.54 -24.80
N PRO A 383 -6.86 -15.48 -25.39
CA PRO A 383 -8.31 -15.31 -25.57
C PRO A 383 -9.03 -15.00 -24.26
N PHE A 384 -10.04 -14.13 -24.31
CA PHE A 384 -10.94 -13.89 -23.18
C PHE A 384 -11.70 -15.17 -22.81
N GLY A 385 -12.00 -15.33 -21.52
CA GLY A 385 -12.65 -16.51 -20.96
C GLY A 385 -11.65 -17.41 -20.27
N GLY A 386 -11.88 -17.66 -18.99
CA GLY A 386 -11.07 -18.59 -18.20
C GLY A 386 -11.47 -20.03 -18.45
N PRO A 387 -10.53 -20.97 -18.39
CA PRO A 387 -10.82 -22.40 -18.42
C PRO A 387 -11.61 -22.83 -17.18
N ASP A 388 -12.21 -24.02 -17.25
CA ASP A 388 -12.88 -24.66 -16.12
C ASP A 388 -11.85 -25.24 -15.12
N VAL A 389 -11.14 -24.35 -14.46
CA VAL A 389 -10.17 -24.63 -13.38
C VAL A 389 -10.69 -23.94 -12.12
N PRO A 390 -10.58 -24.57 -10.93
CA PRO A 390 -10.97 -23.91 -9.69
C PRO A 390 -10.20 -22.59 -9.47
N VAL A 391 -10.92 -21.47 -9.31
CA VAL A 391 -10.33 -20.13 -9.07
C VAL A 391 -10.95 -19.50 -7.84
N LEU A 392 -10.10 -19.08 -6.90
CA LEU A 392 -10.48 -18.21 -5.78
C LEU A 392 -9.90 -16.81 -6.00
N ILE A 393 -10.77 -15.83 -6.05
CA ILE A 393 -10.40 -14.42 -6.11
C ILE A 393 -10.53 -13.84 -4.70
N ILE A 394 -9.46 -13.24 -4.19
CA ILE A 394 -9.43 -12.56 -2.89
C ILE A 394 -9.23 -11.07 -3.14
N ALA A 395 -10.08 -10.23 -2.56
CA ALA A 395 -10.02 -8.79 -2.79
C ALA A 395 -10.23 -8.01 -1.51
N GLY A 396 -9.38 -7.02 -1.26
CA GLY A 396 -9.54 -6.06 -0.17
C GLY A 396 -10.59 -5.00 -0.55
N ARG A 397 -11.54 -4.74 0.36
CA ARG A 397 -12.51 -3.67 0.10
C ARG A 397 -11.90 -2.27 0.27
N GLN A 398 -10.70 -2.19 0.86
CA GLN A 398 -9.94 -0.97 1.03
C GLN A 398 -8.74 -0.88 0.06
N ASP A 399 -8.67 -1.80 -0.92
CA ASP A 399 -7.67 -1.78 -1.98
C ASP A 399 -7.99 -0.69 -3.01
N LEU A 400 -7.00 0.13 -3.33
CA LEU A 400 -7.06 1.16 -4.37
C LEU A 400 -6.15 0.85 -5.55
N ARG A 401 -5.16 -0.01 -5.38
CA ARG A 401 -4.22 -0.39 -6.45
C ARG A 401 -4.87 -1.35 -7.44
N THR A 402 -5.56 -2.35 -6.92
CA THR A 402 -6.41 -3.27 -7.66
C THR A 402 -7.78 -3.34 -6.97
N PRO A 403 -8.60 -2.30 -7.15
CA PRO A 403 -9.82 -2.14 -6.37
C PRO A 403 -10.81 -3.29 -6.58
N LEU A 404 -11.77 -3.43 -5.66
CA LEU A 404 -12.78 -4.49 -5.70
C LEU A 404 -13.50 -4.61 -7.06
N GLU A 405 -13.57 -3.51 -7.79
CA GLU A 405 -14.10 -3.41 -9.15
C GLU A 405 -13.27 -4.26 -10.14
N SER A 406 -11.94 -4.23 -10.00
CA SER A 406 -11.02 -5.09 -10.76
C SER A 406 -11.26 -6.57 -10.47
N ALA A 407 -11.42 -6.92 -9.20
CA ALA A 407 -11.73 -8.30 -8.79
C ALA A 407 -13.06 -8.82 -9.35
N ARG A 408 -14.09 -7.96 -9.40
CA ARG A 408 -15.39 -8.31 -10.01
C ARG A 408 -15.27 -8.51 -11.52
N ARG A 409 -14.48 -7.68 -12.20
CA ARG A 409 -14.19 -7.84 -13.63
C ARG A 409 -13.44 -9.14 -13.89
N THR A 410 -12.46 -9.47 -13.06
CA THR A 410 -11.75 -10.75 -13.12
C THR A 410 -12.68 -11.93 -12.88
N LEU A 411 -13.58 -11.86 -11.90
CA LEU A 411 -14.56 -12.92 -11.60
C LEU A 411 -15.42 -13.26 -12.82
N GLY A 412 -15.84 -12.26 -13.59
CA GLY A 412 -16.64 -12.46 -14.81
C GLY A 412 -15.95 -13.30 -15.89
N GLN A 413 -14.65 -13.56 -15.77
CA GLN A 413 -13.89 -14.42 -16.69
C GLN A 413 -13.92 -15.91 -16.31
N TYR A 414 -14.29 -16.24 -15.07
CA TYR A 414 -14.24 -17.62 -14.54
C TYR A 414 -15.62 -18.10 -14.13
N PRO A 415 -16.27 -18.99 -14.92
CA PRO A 415 -17.65 -19.45 -14.65
C PRO A 415 -17.83 -20.05 -13.25
N ASN A 416 -16.82 -20.79 -12.77
CA ASN A 416 -16.81 -21.44 -11.46
C ASN A 416 -15.91 -20.70 -10.42
N GLY A 417 -15.57 -19.43 -10.72
CA GLY A 417 -14.78 -18.58 -9.84
C GLY A 417 -15.54 -18.21 -8.56
N LYS A 418 -14.80 -18.11 -7.45
CA LYS A 418 -15.34 -17.66 -6.16
C LYS A 418 -14.68 -16.34 -5.77
N LEU A 419 -15.46 -15.37 -5.28
CA LEU A 419 -14.96 -14.09 -4.78
C LEU A 419 -15.07 -14.04 -3.26
N LEU A 420 -13.92 -13.82 -2.61
CA LEU A 420 -13.79 -13.54 -1.18
C LEU A 420 -13.39 -12.08 -0.98
N ALA A 421 -14.36 -11.22 -0.70
CA ALA A 421 -14.11 -9.80 -0.42
C ALA A 421 -13.88 -9.58 1.08
N VAL A 422 -12.71 -9.06 1.45
CA VAL A 422 -12.30 -8.82 2.83
C VAL A 422 -12.44 -7.34 3.18
N ARG A 423 -13.26 -7.04 4.18
CA ARG A 423 -13.68 -5.66 4.50
C ARG A 423 -12.52 -4.77 4.99
N SER A 424 -11.69 -5.27 5.88
CA SER A 424 -10.64 -4.51 6.57
C SER A 424 -9.27 -4.55 5.92
N ALA A 425 -9.15 -5.19 4.76
CA ALA A 425 -7.90 -5.34 4.05
C ALA A 425 -7.79 -4.34 2.88
N GLY A 426 -6.56 -3.86 2.66
CA GLY A 426 -6.13 -3.13 1.48
C GLY A 426 -5.55 -4.08 0.43
N HIS A 427 -4.44 -3.68 -0.17
CA HIS A 427 -3.72 -4.46 -1.17
C HIS A 427 -2.94 -5.63 -0.55
N SER A 428 -2.79 -6.75 -1.29
CA SER A 428 -2.14 -7.99 -0.81
C SER A 428 -2.88 -8.57 0.41
N VAL A 429 -4.11 -9.01 0.19
CA VAL A 429 -5.09 -9.29 1.23
C VAL A 429 -4.65 -10.39 2.18
N VAL A 430 -4.07 -11.49 1.68
CA VAL A 430 -3.65 -12.63 2.53
C VAL A 430 -2.60 -12.21 3.56
N THR A 431 -1.76 -11.23 3.23
CA THR A 431 -0.70 -10.71 4.11
C THR A 431 -1.16 -9.53 4.98
N THR A 432 -2.16 -8.76 4.55
CA THR A 432 -2.61 -7.53 5.24
C THR A 432 -3.91 -7.71 6.02
N ASP A 433 -4.60 -8.83 5.88
CA ASP A 433 -5.83 -9.14 6.64
C ASP A 433 -5.48 -9.64 8.04
N PHE A 434 -5.48 -8.76 9.02
CA PHE A 434 -5.23 -9.09 10.43
C PHE A 434 -6.35 -9.94 11.08
N THR A 435 -7.52 -10.09 10.42
CA THR A 435 -8.62 -10.94 10.92
C THR A 435 -8.37 -12.42 10.63
N GLY A 436 -7.47 -12.74 9.69
CA GLY A 436 -7.18 -14.09 9.24
C GLY A 436 -8.29 -14.73 8.41
N CYS A 437 -9.33 -13.97 8.03
CA CYS A 437 -10.43 -14.48 7.23
C CYS A 437 -9.97 -14.88 5.82
N ALA A 438 -9.11 -14.07 5.19
CA ALA A 438 -8.54 -14.38 3.87
C ALA A 438 -7.75 -15.68 3.88
N ARG A 439 -6.87 -15.85 4.86
CA ARG A 439 -6.10 -17.08 5.05
C ARG A 439 -7.01 -18.30 5.27
N THR A 440 -7.99 -18.16 6.14
CA THR A 440 -8.98 -19.23 6.41
C THR A 440 -9.73 -19.63 5.14
N GLY A 441 -10.17 -18.63 4.35
CA GLY A 441 -10.87 -18.85 3.10
C GLY A 441 -9.99 -19.55 2.04
N LEU A 442 -8.73 -19.15 1.91
CA LEU A 442 -7.75 -19.77 1.04
C LEU A 442 -7.55 -21.26 1.39
N ILE A 443 -7.32 -21.56 2.68
CA ILE A 443 -7.13 -22.94 3.15
C ILE A 443 -8.39 -23.78 2.92
N ALA A 444 -9.58 -23.24 3.23
CA ALA A 444 -10.86 -23.91 2.99
C ALA A 444 -11.05 -24.24 1.50
N PHE A 445 -10.74 -23.28 0.61
CA PHE A 445 -10.82 -23.47 -0.85
C PHE A 445 -9.95 -24.63 -1.32
N LEU A 446 -8.68 -24.67 -0.92
CA LEU A 446 -7.74 -25.73 -1.31
C LEU A 446 -8.09 -27.12 -0.74
N ARG A 447 -8.83 -27.14 0.38
CA ARG A 447 -9.37 -28.38 0.96
C ARG A 447 -10.74 -28.79 0.38
N GLY A 448 -11.25 -28.09 -0.63
CA GLY A 448 -12.57 -28.33 -1.21
C GLY A 448 -13.72 -28.03 -0.26
N GLN A 449 -13.48 -27.25 0.79
CA GLN A 449 -14.47 -26.84 1.77
C GLN A 449 -15.19 -25.56 1.35
N GLU A 450 -16.28 -25.23 2.04
CA GLU A 450 -17.00 -23.97 1.81
C GLU A 450 -16.15 -22.75 2.18
N VAL A 451 -16.02 -21.81 1.26
CA VAL A 451 -15.38 -20.53 1.51
C VAL A 451 -16.40 -19.57 2.13
N LYS A 452 -16.28 -19.34 3.43
CA LYS A 452 -17.17 -18.45 4.17
C LYS A 452 -16.88 -16.98 3.87
N ARG A 453 -17.92 -16.16 3.85
CA ARG A 453 -17.79 -14.71 3.60
C ARG A 453 -17.10 -13.99 4.76
N CYS A 454 -16.21 -13.05 4.46
CA CYS A 454 -15.56 -12.15 5.44
C CYS A 454 -16.42 -10.90 5.74
N SER A 455 -17.73 -11.06 5.86
CA SER A 455 -18.66 -9.92 5.98
C SER A 455 -18.80 -9.37 7.41
N GLN A 456 -18.43 -10.16 8.42
CA GLN A 456 -18.57 -9.78 9.83
C GLN A 456 -17.17 -9.61 10.45
N ILE A 457 -16.97 -8.45 11.09
CA ILE A 457 -15.80 -8.20 11.91
C ILE A 457 -16.23 -8.49 13.35
N SER A 458 -15.52 -9.39 14.04
CA SER A 458 -15.79 -9.70 15.45
C SER A 458 -15.59 -8.45 16.32
N ALA A 459 -16.17 -8.44 17.52
CA ALA A 459 -15.93 -7.35 18.48
C ALA A 459 -14.44 -7.20 18.81
N ARG A 460 -13.70 -8.32 18.88
CA ARG A 460 -12.24 -8.35 19.10
C ARG A 460 -11.50 -7.71 17.92
N ASP A 461 -11.83 -8.11 16.70
CA ASP A 461 -11.15 -7.60 15.50
C ASP A 461 -11.48 -6.12 15.29
N ARG A 462 -12.71 -5.70 15.63
CA ARG A 462 -13.10 -4.29 15.61
C ARG A 462 -12.26 -3.44 16.56
N ALA A 463 -11.97 -3.95 17.77
CA ALA A 463 -11.10 -3.27 18.73
C ALA A 463 -9.64 -3.20 18.30
N ALA A 464 -9.22 -4.11 17.40
CA ALA A 464 -7.88 -4.13 16.82
C ALA A 464 -7.74 -3.27 15.56
N LEU A 465 -8.86 -2.76 14.98
CA LEU A 465 -8.80 -1.83 13.85
C LEU A 465 -8.09 -0.54 14.27
N PRO A 466 -7.07 -0.09 13.54
CA PRO A 466 -6.50 1.21 13.81
C PRO A 466 -7.57 2.28 13.56
N ALA A 467 -7.94 2.99 14.63
CA ALA A 467 -8.85 4.13 14.55
C ALA A 467 -8.00 5.39 14.35
N GLY A 468 -8.31 6.15 13.31
CA GLY A 468 -7.68 7.44 13.09
C GLY A 468 -7.93 8.39 14.26
N PRO A 469 -6.97 9.25 14.63
CA PRO A 469 -7.09 10.13 15.77
C PRO A 469 -8.17 11.18 15.52
N PHE A 470 -8.93 11.50 16.56
CA PHE A 470 -9.79 12.68 16.55
C PHE A 470 -8.95 13.96 16.45
N ILE A 471 -9.31 14.85 15.53
CA ILE A 471 -8.61 16.12 15.30
C ILE A 471 -9.63 17.26 15.47
N PRO A 472 -9.69 17.88 16.66
CA PRO A 472 -10.63 18.98 16.89
C PRO A 472 -10.19 20.23 16.14
N ALA A 473 -11.15 20.98 15.60
CA ALA A 473 -10.88 22.24 14.91
C ALA A 473 -10.26 23.30 15.86
N SER A 474 -10.64 23.28 17.13
CA SER A 474 -10.10 24.13 18.19
C SER A 474 -10.41 23.56 19.56
N ILE A 475 -9.84 24.13 20.63
CA ILE A 475 -10.21 23.78 22.01
C ILE A 475 -11.68 24.10 22.30
N ALA A 476 -12.26 25.11 21.63
CA ALA A 476 -13.67 25.51 21.81
C ALA A 476 -14.65 24.44 21.32
N SER A 477 -14.27 23.62 20.32
CA SER A 477 -15.09 22.51 19.82
C SER A 477 -15.13 21.30 20.75
N LEU A 478 -14.24 21.23 21.74
CA LEU A 478 -14.18 20.11 22.68
C LEU A 478 -15.25 20.21 23.76
N ARG A 479 -15.92 19.10 24.05
CA ARG A 479 -16.77 18.98 25.21
C ARG A 479 -15.90 18.93 26.47
N PRO A 480 -16.21 19.72 27.51
CA PRO A 480 -15.46 19.69 28.76
C PRO A 480 -15.66 18.35 29.48
N THR A 481 -14.55 17.80 30.03
CA THR A 481 -14.55 16.56 30.83
C THR A 481 -13.84 16.78 32.15
N GLY A 482 -14.22 16.03 33.20
CA GLY A 482 -13.66 16.13 34.55
C GLY A 482 -14.04 17.38 35.33
N THR A 483 -14.23 18.50 34.64
CA THR A 483 -14.73 19.78 35.18
C THR A 483 -15.34 20.60 34.04
N SER A 484 -15.98 21.72 34.35
CA SER A 484 -16.62 22.60 33.37
C SER A 484 -15.66 23.65 32.76
N GLY A 485 -16.16 24.42 31.80
CA GLY A 485 -15.48 25.59 31.24
C GLY A 485 -14.15 25.26 30.52
N LEU A 486 -13.25 26.23 30.51
CA LEU A 486 -11.96 26.11 29.80
C LEU A 486 -11.06 25.03 30.41
N ALA A 487 -11.06 24.87 31.75
CA ALA A 487 -10.30 23.83 32.43
C ALA A 487 -10.72 22.42 31.96
N GLY A 488 -12.02 22.15 31.88
CA GLY A 488 -12.54 20.88 31.38
C GLY A 488 -12.24 20.64 29.91
N ARG A 489 -12.32 21.65 29.04
CA ARG A 489 -11.92 21.56 27.64
C ARG A 489 -10.40 21.33 27.49
N THR A 490 -9.58 21.98 28.33
CA THR A 490 -8.14 21.76 28.36
C THR A 490 -7.81 20.31 28.74
N PHE A 491 -8.51 19.74 29.75
CA PHE A 491 -8.35 18.33 30.08
C PHE A 491 -8.77 17.41 28.92
N SER A 492 -9.86 17.72 28.23
CA SER A 492 -10.25 17.00 26.99
C SER A 492 -9.18 17.08 25.92
N ALA A 493 -8.54 18.26 25.74
CA ALA A 493 -7.44 18.44 24.79
C ALA A 493 -6.21 17.59 25.16
N VAL A 494 -5.88 17.45 26.44
CA VAL A 494 -4.83 16.54 26.91
C VAL A 494 -5.16 15.09 26.54
N ARG A 495 -6.38 14.63 26.75
CA ARG A 495 -6.82 13.27 26.40
C ARG A 495 -6.73 13.02 24.89
N VAL A 496 -7.20 13.97 24.08
CA VAL A 496 -7.09 13.91 22.61
C VAL A 496 -5.61 13.83 22.17
N THR A 497 -4.73 14.63 22.79
CA THR A 497 -3.29 14.57 22.53
C THR A 497 -2.72 13.18 22.81
N LEU A 498 -3.09 12.58 23.96
CA LEU A 498 -2.62 11.24 24.32
C LEU A 498 -3.16 10.15 23.38
N THR A 499 -4.41 10.26 22.92
CA THR A 499 -4.98 9.34 21.92
C THR A 499 -4.25 9.46 20.58
N GLY A 500 -3.93 10.68 20.15
CA GLY A 500 -3.13 10.90 18.93
C GLY A 500 -1.73 10.30 19.02
N ILE A 501 -1.06 10.50 20.15
CA ILE A 501 0.26 9.90 20.39
C ILE A 501 0.19 8.37 20.42
N ALA A 502 -0.85 7.79 21.02
CA ALA A 502 -1.05 6.34 21.02
C ALA A 502 -1.22 5.79 19.59
N PHE A 503 -1.92 6.54 18.73
CA PHE A 503 -2.02 6.20 17.30
C PHE A 503 -0.66 6.28 16.62
N ASP A 504 0.11 7.37 16.79
CA ASP A 504 1.42 7.54 16.17
C ASP A 504 2.43 6.47 16.61
N THR A 505 2.37 6.03 17.88
CA THR A 505 3.27 5.00 18.41
C THR A 505 3.05 3.63 17.78
N THR A 506 1.91 3.38 17.13
CA THR A 506 1.71 2.15 16.34
C THR A 506 2.57 2.09 15.07
N ALA A 507 3.16 3.22 14.65
CA ALA A 507 4.06 3.28 13.49
C ALA A 507 5.52 2.89 13.80
N VAL A 508 5.87 2.67 15.07
CA VAL A 508 7.26 2.43 15.48
C VAL A 508 7.40 1.21 16.38
N ASP A 509 8.58 0.60 16.34
CA ASP A 509 8.96 -0.46 17.27
C ASP A 509 9.22 0.15 18.67
N THR A 510 8.24 0.01 19.56
CA THR A 510 8.32 0.57 20.91
C THR A 510 9.32 -0.14 21.82
N ASP A 511 9.77 -1.35 21.50
CA ASP A 511 10.80 -2.05 22.28
C ASP A 511 12.18 -1.38 22.11
N LYS A 512 12.34 -0.67 21.00
CA LYS A 512 13.48 0.21 20.74
C LYS A 512 13.20 1.64 21.18
N SER A 513 14.25 2.42 21.38
CA SER A 513 14.12 3.87 21.61
C SER A 513 13.61 4.54 20.34
N PHE A 514 12.56 5.33 20.46
CA PHE A 514 11.94 6.04 19.34
C PHE A 514 11.81 7.54 19.60
N ARG A 515 11.63 8.29 18.53
CA ARG A 515 11.34 9.71 18.54
C ARG A 515 10.32 10.04 17.44
N LEU A 516 9.21 10.68 17.80
CA LEU A 516 8.13 11.06 16.89
C LEU A 516 7.90 12.56 16.96
N PRO A 517 7.50 13.20 15.84
CA PRO A 517 7.09 14.60 15.84
C PRO A 517 5.75 14.78 16.54
N GLY A 518 5.50 15.97 17.12
CA GLY A 518 4.14 16.41 17.45
C GLY A 518 3.38 16.85 16.20
N LEU A 519 2.05 16.91 16.28
CA LEU A 519 1.23 17.27 15.12
C LEU A 519 1.50 18.71 14.63
N ARG A 520 1.59 19.67 15.54
CA ARG A 520 1.78 21.10 15.21
C ARG A 520 3.09 21.67 15.75
N ALA A 521 3.54 21.14 16.87
CA ALA A 521 4.81 21.51 17.53
C ALA A 521 5.22 20.44 18.53
N GLY A 522 6.48 20.51 18.95
CA GLY A 522 7.06 19.61 19.93
C GLY A 522 7.39 18.23 19.37
N TYR A 523 7.78 17.32 20.24
CA TYR A 523 8.13 15.94 19.87
C TYR A 523 7.92 14.98 21.04
N ILE A 524 7.91 13.69 20.73
CA ILE A 524 7.76 12.60 21.69
C ILE A 524 9.04 11.74 21.67
N THR A 525 9.49 11.32 22.83
CA THR A 525 10.53 10.29 22.96
C THR A 525 10.00 9.15 23.81
N GLY A 526 10.45 7.92 23.53
CA GLY A 526 10.01 6.79 24.34
C GLY A 526 10.82 5.52 24.13
N LYS A 527 10.57 4.55 25.03
CA LYS A 527 11.04 3.17 24.96
C LYS A 527 10.12 2.30 25.84
N GLY A 528 9.68 1.17 25.32
CA GLY A 528 8.72 0.32 26.03
C GLY A 528 7.44 1.07 26.39
N SER A 529 7.00 0.98 27.61
CA SER A 529 5.82 1.69 28.12
C SER A 529 6.10 3.13 28.61
N SER A 530 7.33 3.64 28.48
CA SER A 530 7.69 4.98 28.95
C SER A 530 7.72 5.95 27.78
N ILE A 531 6.92 7.03 27.83
CA ILE A 531 6.90 8.11 26.85
C ILE A 531 7.10 9.46 27.53
N THR A 532 7.84 10.35 26.89
CA THR A 532 8.05 11.74 27.34
C THR A 532 7.63 12.70 26.23
N LEU A 533 6.75 13.61 26.57
CA LEU A 533 6.25 14.67 25.73
C LEU A 533 7.07 15.94 25.94
N HIS A 534 7.51 16.57 24.86
CA HIS A 534 8.31 17.78 24.87
C HIS A 534 7.56 18.90 24.15
N GLY A 535 6.65 19.57 24.84
CA GLY A 535 5.85 20.67 24.29
C GLY A 535 4.95 20.26 23.12
N VAL A 536 4.39 19.06 23.16
CA VAL A 536 3.56 18.51 22.10
C VAL A 536 2.28 19.32 21.94
N GLU A 537 2.06 19.87 20.76
CA GLU A 537 0.84 20.57 20.39
C GLU A 537 0.06 19.75 19.37
N TRP A 538 -1.01 19.10 19.86
CA TRP A 538 -1.98 18.38 19.03
C TRP A 538 -3.20 19.26 18.76
N VAL A 539 -3.80 19.76 19.82
CA VAL A 539 -4.87 20.75 19.75
C VAL A 539 -4.26 22.14 19.70
N ARG A 540 -4.66 22.95 18.74
CA ARG A 540 -4.13 24.28 18.51
C ARG A 540 -4.13 25.13 19.78
N GLY A 541 -2.98 25.69 20.15
CA GLY A 541 -2.79 26.53 21.31
C GLY A 541 -2.77 25.79 22.66
N VAL A 542 -2.69 24.44 22.66
CA VAL A 542 -2.53 23.60 23.87
C VAL A 542 -1.26 22.77 23.76
N LYS A 543 -0.26 23.05 24.61
CA LYS A 543 1.01 22.33 24.68
C LYS A 543 1.06 21.44 25.90
N VAL A 544 1.49 20.21 25.70
CA VAL A 544 1.60 19.19 26.75
C VAL A 544 3.02 18.71 26.88
N SER A 545 3.57 18.69 28.12
CA SER A 545 4.92 18.20 28.44
C SER A 545 4.89 17.30 29.66
N GLY A 546 5.83 16.36 29.75
CA GLY A 546 5.97 15.48 30.92
C GLY A 546 6.13 14.02 30.52
N THR A 547 6.26 13.16 31.51
CA THR A 547 6.53 11.74 31.30
C THR A 547 5.37 10.88 31.83
N LEU A 548 4.98 9.88 31.02
CA LEU A 548 4.08 8.81 31.40
C LEU A 548 4.84 7.47 31.37
N ARG A 549 4.55 6.60 32.34
CA ARG A 549 4.97 5.19 32.39
C ARG A 549 3.74 4.32 32.39
N GLY A 550 3.47 3.67 31.27
CA GLY A 550 2.15 3.10 31.02
C GLY A 550 1.09 4.20 31.04
N SER A 551 0.06 4.03 31.88
CA SER A 551 -1.02 5.00 32.03
C SER A 551 -0.82 5.99 33.19
N SER A 552 0.36 6.06 33.81
CA SER A 552 0.60 6.86 35.02
C SER A 552 1.73 7.88 34.86
N GLY A 553 1.54 9.08 35.41
CA GLY A 553 2.54 10.14 35.38
C GLY A 553 1.92 11.52 35.54
N THR A 554 2.76 12.56 35.43
CA THR A 554 2.32 13.95 35.55
C THR A 554 2.66 14.71 34.27
N LEU A 555 1.69 15.42 33.75
CA LEU A 555 1.81 16.26 32.56
C LEU A 555 1.59 17.73 32.96
N THR A 556 2.42 18.59 32.41
CA THR A 556 2.26 20.05 32.49
C THR A 556 1.58 20.53 31.21
N VAL A 557 0.59 21.36 31.36
CA VAL A 557 -0.19 21.97 30.26
C VAL A 557 0.08 23.45 30.22
N SER A 558 0.35 23.96 29.02
CA SER A 558 0.59 25.37 28.73
C SER A 558 0.01 25.74 27.37
N GLY A 559 0.14 26.99 26.95
CA GLY A 559 -0.27 27.46 25.61
C GLY A 559 -1.28 28.61 25.66
N SER A 560 -1.44 29.27 24.52
CA SER A 560 -2.20 30.51 24.40
C SER A 560 -3.72 30.33 24.58
N GLN A 561 -4.23 29.12 24.39
CA GLN A 561 -5.66 28.80 24.51
C GLN A 561 -5.97 27.84 25.67
N ALA A 562 -4.95 27.36 26.39
CA ALA A 562 -5.11 26.41 27.47
C ALA A 562 -5.35 27.08 28.83
N ALA A 563 -6.12 26.46 29.70
CA ALA A 563 -6.04 26.69 31.14
C ALA A 563 -4.75 26.02 31.63
N ALA A 564 -3.68 26.81 31.82
CA ALA A 564 -2.35 26.29 32.18
C ALA A 564 -2.38 25.59 33.55
N GLY A 565 -1.55 24.56 33.73
CA GLY A 565 -1.49 23.83 34.99
C GLY A 565 -0.91 22.42 34.87
N THR A 566 -1.34 21.53 35.75
CA THR A 566 -0.85 20.14 35.78
C THR A 566 -1.99 19.13 35.83
N VAL A 567 -1.73 17.97 35.19
CA VAL A 567 -2.64 16.81 35.24
C VAL A 567 -1.83 15.58 35.63
N ARG A 568 -2.22 14.90 36.67
CA ARG A 568 -1.64 13.65 37.15
C ARG A 568 -2.56 12.49 36.75
N PHE A 569 -2.03 11.57 36.02
CA PHE A 569 -2.70 10.32 35.66
C PHE A 569 -2.29 9.19 36.57
N THR A 570 -3.23 8.33 36.88
CA THR A 570 -3.06 7.01 37.49
C THR A 570 -3.66 5.97 36.56
N ARG A 571 -3.59 4.69 36.93
CA ARG A 571 -4.18 3.62 36.13
C ARG A 571 -5.70 3.79 35.89
N THR A 572 -6.41 4.43 36.81
CA THR A 572 -7.89 4.49 36.81
C THR A 572 -8.47 5.89 36.94
N SER A 573 -7.63 6.89 37.11
CA SER A 573 -8.11 8.27 37.37
C SER A 573 -7.14 9.32 36.87
N ALA A 574 -7.65 10.53 36.68
CA ALA A 574 -6.85 11.72 36.44
C ALA A 574 -7.26 12.82 37.42
N THR A 575 -6.29 13.47 38.02
CA THR A 575 -6.50 14.61 38.94
C THR A 575 -5.57 15.76 38.54
N GLY A 576 -5.93 16.98 38.87
CA GLY A 576 -5.06 18.10 38.53
C GLY A 576 -5.64 19.46 38.87
N THR A 577 -4.86 20.48 38.51
CA THR A 577 -5.28 21.88 38.62
C THR A 577 -4.98 22.54 37.28
N LEU A 578 -6.00 23.09 36.63
CA LEU A 578 -5.93 23.76 35.34
C LEU A 578 -6.61 25.14 35.45
N GLY A 579 -5.86 26.22 35.18
CA GLY A 579 -6.35 27.59 35.32
C GLY A 579 -6.87 27.90 36.74
N GLY A 580 -6.24 27.35 37.79
CA GLY A 580 -6.69 27.48 39.18
C GLY A 580 -7.85 26.57 39.58
N THR A 581 -8.46 25.83 38.64
CA THR A 581 -9.58 24.92 38.91
C THR A 581 -9.05 23.50 39.15
N THR A 582 -9.29 22.94 40.34
CA THR A 582 -8.98 21.53 40.67
C THR A 582 -10.06 20.62 40.15
N PHE A 583 -9.69 19.42 39.72
CA PHE A 583 -10.62 18.40 39.21
C PHE A 583 -10.15 16.99 39.52
N SER A 584 -11.12 16.07 39.49
CA SER A 584 -10.89 14.63 39.52
C SER A 584 -11.80 13.96 38.48
N ALA A 585 -11.24 13.08 37.65
CA ALA A 585 -11.95 12.32 36.62
C ALA A 585 -11.57 10.83 36.74
N ARG A 586 -12.50 9.95 36.43
CA ARG A 586 -12.32 8.49 36.38
C ARG A 586 -12.31 8.01 34.92
#